data_f223aa77059c73b4ee6378c7e412a586
#
_entry.id   f223aa77059c73b4ee6378c7e412a586
#
_cell.length_a   1.000
_cell.length_b   1.000
_cell.length_c   1.000
_cell.angle_alpha   90.00
_cell.angle_beta   90.00
_cell.angle_gamma   90.00
#
_symmetry.space_group_name_H-M   'P 1'
#
loop_
_entity.id
_entity.type
_entity.pdbx_description
1 polymer ?
#
loop_
_entity_poly.entity_id
_entity_poly.type
_entity_poly.pdbx_seq_one_letter_code
_entity_poly.pdbx_strand_id
1 'polypeptide(L)'
;MLNISLNMQVDKKKLLGQFFSGSKIADMIETLVPSQSVNSVIDPMCGIGDLLQPYCNVHSVTGIEIDTQLFDTISERIPSINCICANAFAAQTLSCLNYEGYDLVVANPPYVRKELIGKAEETKFSLADITCNLHFFADEFNTLTANEKERVHRAIDEISGLADLSIPSWLLCMMLVNKTGQFAIVLPNSWLSREYSQPVLRLI
;
A
#
# COMPACT_ATOMS: atom_id res chain seq x y z
N MET A 1 30.77 -9.86 14.59
CA MET A 1 29.98 -8.70 14.10
C MET A 1 29.02 -9.05 12.92
N LEU A 2 29.44 -9.83 11.92
CA LEU A 2 28.56 -10.20 10.77
C LEU A 2 27.26 -10.94 11.17
N ASN A 3 27.27 -11.83 12.16
CA ASN A 3 26.06 -12.59 12.57
C ASN A 3 25.02 -11.74 13.31
N ILE A 4 25.42 -10.69 13.99
CA ILE A 4 24.50 -9.81 14.72
C ILE A 4 23.77 -8.89 13.74
N SER A 5 24.46 -8.35 12.74
CA SER A 5 23.86 -7.50 11.71
C SER A 5 22.89 -8.28 10.80
N LEU A 6 23.19 -9.55 10.46
CA LEU A 6 22.29 -10.41 9.68
C LEU A 6 21.00 -10.73 10.45
N ASN A 7 21.10 -11.03 11.74
CA ASN A 7 19.94 -11.30 12.59
C ASN A 7 19.06 -10.05 12.76
N MET A 8 19.64 -8.86 12.94
CA MET A 8 18.89 -7.60 13.01
C MET A 8 18.16 -7.28 11.70
N GLN A 9 18.76 -7.55 10.52
CA GLN A 9 18.10 -7.37 9.22
C GLN A 9 16.95 -8.36 9.01
N VAL A 10 17.08 -9.61 9.42
CA VAL A 10 16.02 -10.63 9.34
C VAL A 10 14.86 -10.27 10.26
N ASP A 11 15.15 -9.76 11.47
CA ASP A 11 14.10 -9.32 12.41
C ASP A 11 13.37 -8.08 11.90
N LYS A 12 14.07 -7.10 11.31
CA LYS A 12 13.48 -5.90 10.71
C LYS A 12 12.54 -6.27 9.53
N LYS A 13 12.97 -7.14 8.62
CA LYS A 13 12.13 -7.62 7.51
C LYS A 13 10.84 -8.29 7.98
N LYS A 14 10.90 -9.08 9.06
CA LYS A 14 9.71 -9.70 9.66
C LYS A 14 8.78 -8.68 10.30
N LEU A 15 9.33 -7.68 10.99
CA LEU A 15 8.57 -6.62 11.65
C LEU A 15 7.85 -5.71 10.65
N LEU A 16 8.47 -5.45 9.51
CA LEU A 16 7.91 -4.64 8.44
C LEU A 16 7.11 -5.45 7.41
N GLY A 17 7.10 -6.80 7.50
CA GLY A 17 6.36 -7.68 6.58
C GLY A 17 6.80 -7.56 5.12
N GLN A 18 8.09 -7.26 4.89
CA GLN A 18 8.63 -6.97 3.57
C GLN A 18 8.77 -8.24 2.72
N PHE A 19 7.90 -8.38 1.73
CA PHE A 19 7.97 -9.40 0.69
C PHE A 19 8.06 -8.71 -0.68
N PHE A 20 9.16 -8.92 -1.39
CA PHE A 20 9.37 -8.34 -2.72
C PHE A 20 8.61 -9.14 -3.77
N SER A 21 7.93 -8.45 -4.69
CA SER A 21 7.10 -9.08 -5.73
C SER A 21 7.93 -9.73 -6.83
N GLY A 22 9.10 -9.18 -7.11
CA GLY A 22 9.93 -9.55 -8.24
C GLY A 22 9.34 -9.17 -9.61
N SER A 23 10.18 -9.22 -10.65
CA SER A 23 9.81 -8.76 -12.01
C SER A 23 8.64 -9.54 -12.61
N LYS A 24 8.53 -10.84 -12.36
CA LYS A 24 7.47 -11.68 -12.96
C LYS A 24 6.05 -11.22 -12.59
N ILE A 25 5.83 -10.79 -11.35
CA ILE A 25 4.52 -10.28 -10.92
C ILE A 25 4.29 -8.90 -11.53
N ALA A 26 5.31 -8.06 -11.57
CA ALA A 26 5.25 -6.76 -12.22
C ALA A 26 4.91 -6.87 -13.72
N ASP A 27 5.56 -7.77 -14.45
CA ASP A 27 5.31 -8.06 -15.88
C ASP A 27 3.88 -8.60 -16.09
N MET A 28 3.37 -9.43 -15.16
CA MET A 28 1.99 -9.92 -15.23
C MET A 28 0.98 -8.79 -15.05
N ILE A 29 1.19 -7.89 -14.09
CA ILE A 29 0.31 -6.73 -13.88
C ILE A 29 0.37 -5.81 -15.11
N GLU A 30 1.54 -5.54 -15.67
CA GLU A 30 1.70 -4.73 -16.88
C GLU A 30 1.01 -5.36 -18.10
N THR A 31 0.98 -6.69 -18.21
CA THR A 31 0.23 -7.39 -19.25
C THR A 31 -1.29 -7.18 -19.10
N LEU A 32 -1.81 -7.10 -17.87
CA LEU A 32 -3.23 -6.88 -17.59
C LEU A 32 -3.62 -5.40 -17.71
N VAL A 33 -2.72 -4.51 -17.31
CA VAL A 33 -2.89 -3.04 -17.34
C VAL A 33 -1.67 -2.43 -18.02
N PRO A 34 -1.66 -2.33 -19.35
CA PRO A 34 -0.51 -1.81 -20.10
C PRO A 34 -0.16 -0.37 -19.71
N SER A 35 1.14 -0.09 -19.58
CA SER A 35 1.66 1.22 -19.19
C SER A 35 1.19 2.36 -20.10
N GLN A 36 0.91 2.06 -21.38
CA GLN A 36 0.37 3.03 -22.35
C GLN A 36 -1.09 3.40 -22.10
N SER A 37 -1.82 2.63 -21.27
CA SER A 37 -3.23 2.86 -20.98
C SER A 37 -3.48 3.75 -19.75
N VAL A 38 -2.44 4.14 -19.02
CA VAL A 38 -2.50 4.91 -17.78
C VAL A 38 -1.60 6.14 -17.83
N ASN A 39 -1.99 7.22 -17.18
CA ASN A 39 -1.21 8.45 -17.06
C ASN A 39 -0.66 8.67 -15.64
N SER A 40 -1.25 8.01 -14.65
CA SER A 40 -0.84 8.12 -13.24
C SER A 40 -0.87 6.78 -12.54
N VAL A 41 0.22 6.47 -11.82
CA VAL A 41 0.38 5.19 -11.09
C VAL A 41 0.87 5.48 -9.68
N ILE A 42 0.36 4.75 -8.69
CA ILE A 42 0.87 4.79 -7.33
C ILE A 42 1.05 3.38 -6.76
N ASP A 43 2.13 3.19 -6.00
CA ASP A 43 2.30 2.11 -5.03
C ASP A 43 2.50 2.72 -3.64
N PRO A 44 1.52 2.63 -2.73
CA PRO A 44 1.63 3.24 -1.41
C PRO A 44 2.55 2.49 -0.43
N MET A 45 3.14 1.35 -0.85
CA MET A 45 4.05 0.52 -0.04
C MET A 45 5.10 -0.12 -0.95
N CYS A 46 5.82 0.74 -1.69
CA CYS A 46 6.52 0.36 -2.92
C CYS A 46 7.79 -0.49 -2.72
N GLY A 47 8.33 -0.59 -1.51
CA GLY A 47 9.55 -1.33 -1.27
C GLY A 47 10.72 -0.83 -2.15
N ILE A 48 11.29 -1.72 -2.92
CA ILE A 48 12.34 -1.38 -3.90
C ILE A 48 11.78 -1.02 -5.29
N GLY A 49 10.46 -0.84 -5.42
CA GLY A 49 9.79 -0.37 -6.63
C GLY A 49 9.59 -1.44 -7.73
N ASP A 50 9.57 -2.72 -7.37
CA ASP A 50 9.39 -3.79 -8.36
C ASP A 50 8.11 -3.62 -9.19
N LEU A 51 6.97 -3.30 -8.55
CA LEU A 51 5.69 -3.13 -9.22
C LEU A 51 5.60 -1.81 -10.02
N LEU A 52 6.39 -0.80 -9.67
CA LEU A 52 6.45 0.48 -10.39
C LEU A 52 7.41 0.45 -11.59
N GLN A 53 8.34 -0.50 -11.64
CA GLN A 53 9.36 -0.57 -12.69
C GLN A 53 8.79 -0.58 -14.12
N PRO A 54 7.71 -1.34 -14.46
CA PRO A 54 7.13 -1.31 -15.81
C PRO A 54 6.52 0.04 -16.18
N TYR A 55 6.18 0.83 -15.19
CA TYR A 55 5.48 2.12 -15.33
C TYR A 55 6.40 3.34 -15.24
N CYS A 56 7.72 3.16 -15.15
CA CYS A 56 8.69 4.26 -14.92
C CYS A 56 8.67 5.37 -15.97
N ASN A 57 8.09 5.16 -17.14
CA ASN A 57 7.91 6.12 -18.21
C ASN A 57 6.50 6.72 -18.29
N VAL A 58 5.60 6.37 -17.41
CA VAL A 58 4.26 6.98 -17.29
C VAL A 58 4.41 8.42 -16.79
N HIS A 59 3.48 9.30 -17.17
CA HIS A 59 3.56 10.75 -16.88
C HIS A 59 3.71 11.07 -15.38
N SER A 60 2.98 10.34 -14.52
CA SER A 60 3.05 10.53 -13.06
C SER A 60 3.16 9.16 -12.38
N VAL A 61 4.29 8.89 -11.75
CA VAL A 61 4.52 7.67 -10.97
C VAL A 61 4.94 8.03 -9.57
N THR A 62 4.18 7.57 -8.58
CA THR A 62 4.41 7.84 -7.17
C THR A 62 4.66 6.54 -6.41
N GLY A 63 5.69 6.52 -5.57
CA GLY A 63 5.95 5.46 -4.62
C GLY A 63 5.98 6.01 -3.20
N ILE A 64 5.42 5.29 -2.22
CA ILE A 64 5.58 5.62 -0.81
C ILE A 64 6.30 4.46 -0.13
N GLU A 65 7.34 4.76 0.62
CA GLU A 65 8.10 3.77 1.38
C GLU A 65 8.44 4.31 2.76
N ILE A 66 8.19 3.50 3.78
CA ILE A 66 8.44 3.87 5.18
C ILE A 66 9.88 3.57 5.62
N ASP A 67 10.50 2.56 5.03
CA ASP A 67 11.88 2.17 5.31
C ASP A 67 12.84 3.07 4.54
N THR A 68 13.63 3.88 5.25
CA THR A 68 14.59 4.82 4.64
C THR A 68 15.63 4.13 3.76
N GLN A 69 16.06 2.91 4.08
CA GLN A 69 17.04 2.18 3.27
C GLN A 69 16.43 1.71 1.94
N LEU A 70 15.15 1.30 1.95
CA LEU A 70 14.44 0.93 0.72
C LEU A 70 14.09 2.18 -0.09
N PHE A 71 13.73 3.28 0.57
CA PHE A 71 13.54 4.58 -0.07
C PHE A 71 14.80 5.04 -0.83
N ASP A 72 15.97 4.95 -0.21
CA ASP A 72 17.22 5.27 -0.87
C ASP A 72 17.46 4.35 -2.07
N THR A 73 17.23 3.03 -1.89
CA THR A 73 17.37 2.03 -2.95
C THR A 73 16.47 2.29 -4.15
N ILE A 74 15.18 2.61 -3.94
CA ILE A 74 14.25 2.87 -5.05
C ILE A 74 14.58 4.19 -5.75
N SER A 75 14.99 5.21 -4.99
CA SER A 75 15.36 6.53 -5.53
C SER A 75 16.59 6.42 -6.46
N GLU A 76 17.54 5.56 -6.14
CA GLU A 76 18.69 5.27 -7.02
C GLU A 76 18.31 4.39 -8.21
N ARG A 77 17.45 3.37 -7.99
CA ARG A 77 17.06 2.38 -9.01
C ARG A 77 16.15 2.95 -10.08
N ILE A 78 15.19 3.81 -9.70
CA ILE A 78 14.18 4.39 -10.59
C ILE A 78 14.06 5.90 -10.34
N PRO A 79 15.05 6.71 -10.74
CA PRO A 79 15.07 8.14 -10.41
C PRO A 79 13.97 8.96 -11.09
N SER A 80 13.21 8.36 -12.02
CA SER A 80 12.10 9.03 -12.73
C SER A 80 10.81 9.06 -11.92
N ILE A 81 10.68 8.28 -10.83
CA ILE A 81 9.47 8.27 -10.01
C ILE A 81 9.54 9.27 -8.87
N ASN A 82 8.38 9.78 -8.47
CA ASN A 82 8.22 10.58 -7.25
C ASN A 82 8.16 9.65 -6.04
N CYS A 83 9.29 9.37 -5.40
CA CYS A 83 9.33 8.56 -4.20
C CYS A 83 9.20 9.42 -2.95
N ILE A 84 8.32 9.04 -2.02
CA ILE A 84 8.02 9.72 -0.76
C ILE A 84 8.44 8.82 0.41
N CYS A 85 9.39 9.28 1.22
CA CYS A 85 9.78 8.59 2.44
C CYS A 85 8.78 8.90 3.56
N ALA A 86 7.74 8.09 3.69
CA ALA A 86 6.69 8.31 4.67
C ALA A 86 5.92 7.02 5.02
N ASN A 87 5.15 7.09 6.10
CA ASN A 87 4.13 6.07 6.38
C ASN A 87 2.87 6.38 5.55
N ALA A 88 2.46 5.47 4.67
CA ALA A 88 1.27 5.63 3.84
C ALA A 88 -0.03 5.85 4.63
N PHE A 89 -0.09 5.40 5.87
CA PHE A 89 -1.24 5.60 6.76
C PHE A 89 -1.18 6.91 7.56
N ALA A 90 -0.13 7.72 7.44
CA ALA A 90 -0.03 8.96 8.20
C ALA A 90 -0.88 10.06 7.54
N ALA A 91 -1.64 10.81 8.34
CA ALA A 91 -2.46 11.91 7.83
C ALA A 91 -1.64 12.95 7.05
N GLN A 92 -0.38 13.19 7.46
CA GLN A 92 0.53 14.11 6.77
C GLN A 92 0.88 13.64 5.35
N THR A 93 0.90 12.33 5.10
CA THR A 93 1.19 11.76 3.77
C THR A 93 0.10 12.11 2.77
N LEU A 94 -1.16 12.28 3.23
CA LEU A 94 -2.29 12.66 2.39
C LEU A 94 -2.01 13.95 1.58
N SER A 95 -1.38 14.94 2.20
CA SER A 95 -1.08 16.22 1.54
C SER A 95 -0.13 16.10 0.33
N CYS A 96 0.56 14.97 0.19
CA CYS A 96 1.46 14.68 -0.91
C CYS A 96 0.79 13.89 -2.04
N LEU A 97 -0.49 13.50 -1.88
CA LEU A 97 -1.21 12.62 -2.80
C LEU A 97 -2.20 13.39 -3.67
N ASN A 98 -2.57 12.79 -4.80
CA ASN A 98 -3.62 13.31 -5.65
C ASN A 98 -5.00 12.95 -5.08
N TYR A 99 -5.78 13.93 -4.66
CA TYR A 99 -7.12 13.74 -4.09
C TYR A 99 -8.15 13.20 -5.11
N GLU A 100 -7.90 13.38 -6.41
CA GLU A 100 -8.72 12.81 -7.49
C GLU A 100 -8.35 11.35 -7.80
N GLY A 101 -7.32 10.82 -7.13
CA GLY A 101 -6.84 9.45 -7.30
C GLY A 101 -5.94 9.23 -8.50
N TYR A 102 -5.64 7.97 -8.76
CA TYR A 102 -4.68 7.51 -9.76
C TYR A 102 -5.36 6.55 -10.74
N ASP A 103 -4.89 6.52 -12.00
CA ASP A 103 -5.40 5.60 -13.03
C ASP A 103 -5.08 4.15 -12.69
N LEU A 104 -3.94 3.92 -12.04
CA LEU A 104 -3.56 2.60 -11.55
C LEU A 104 -2.99 2.70 -10.13
N VAL A 105 -3.53 1.89 -9.24
CA VAL A 105 -2.94 1.60 -7.93
C VAL A 105 -2.42 0.18 -7.94
N VAL A 106 -1.12 0.01 -7.72
CA VAL A 106 -0.50 -1.30 -7.55
C VAL A 106 -0.04 -1.46 -6.10
N ALA A 107 -0.12 -2.64 -5.53
CA ALA A 107 0.43 -2.88 -4.20
C ALA A 107 0.78 -4.36 -3.96
N ASN A 108 1.87 -4.58 -3.24
CA ASN A 108 2.14 -5.80 -2.50
C ASN A 108 2.25 -5.44 -1.02
N PRO A 109 1.11 -5.37 -0.29
CA PRO A 109 1.09 -4.83 1.05
C PRO A 109 1.88 -5.70 2.04
N PRO A 110 2.39 -5.10 3.13
CA PRO A 110 3.08 -5.86 4.16
C PRO A 110 2.12 -6.82 4.89
N TYR A 111 2.54 -8.08 5.06
CA TYR A 111 1.78 -9.10 5.79
C TYR A 111 2.21 -9.14 7.26
N VAL A 112 2.00 -8.03 7.96
CA VAL A 112 2.35 -7.88 9.38
C VAL A 112 1.15 -8.23 10.24
N ARG A 113 1.32 -9.20 11.14
CA ARG A 113 0.30 -9.55 12.13
C ARG A 113 0.10 -8.39 13.11
N LYS A 114 -1.14 -8.24 13.59
CA LYS A 114 -1.54 -7.17 14.53
C LYS A 114 -0.56 -7.00 15.71
N GLU A 115 -0.09 -8.10 16.28
CA GLU A 115 0.79 -8.09 17.44
C GLU A 115 2.16 -7.46 17.17
N LEU A 116 2.51 -7.29 15.89
CA LEU A 116 3.77 -6.71 15.43
C LEU A 116 3.59 -5.28 14.89
N ILE A 117 2.35 -4.83 14.66
CA ILE A 117 2.08 -3.46 14.20
C ILE A 117 2.55 -2.47 15.27
N GLY A 118 3.31 -1.46 14.87
CA GLY A 118 3.85 -0.43 15.76
C GLY A 118 5.06 -0.86 16.61
N LYS A 119 5.59 -2.09 16.43
CA LYS A 119 6.80 -2.54 17.14
C LYS A 119 8.10 -2.13 16.46
N ALA A 120 8.08 -1.85 15.17
CA ALA A 120 9.23 -1.24 14.50
C ALA A 120 9.28 0.26 14.80
N GLU A 121 10.46 0.83 14.96
CA GLU A 121 10.62 2.27 15.25
C GLU A 121 10.01 3.15 14.15
N GLU A 122 10.05 2.68 12.91
CA GLU A 122 9.47 3.33 11.73
C GLU A 122 7.94 3.30 11.72
N THR A 123 7.32 2.31 12.41
CA THR A 123 5.86 2.09 12.40
C THR A 123 5.22 2.36 13.75
N LYS A 124 5.45 3.54 14.35
CA LYS A 124 4.89 3.89 15.67
C LYS A 124 3.35 4.02 15.71
N PHE A 125 2.65 3.66 14.62
CA PHE A 125 1.20 3.68 14.50
C PHE A 125 0.59 2.41 15.07
N SER A 126 -0.37 2.57 15.98
CA SER A 126 -1.25 1.48 16.40
C SER A 126 -2.31 1.18 15.33
N LEU A 127 -2.98 0.04 15.43
CA LEU A 127 -4.13 -0.24 14.56
C LEU A 127 -5.24 0.82 14.71
N ALA A 128 -5.41 1.36 15.92
CA ALA A 128 -6.37 2.44 16.17
C ALA A 128 -6.00 3.74 15.44
N ASP A 129 -4.71 4.09 15.39
CA ASP A 129 -4.25 5.25 14.61
C ASP A 129 -4.49 5.03 13.12
N ILE A 130 -4.21 3.82 12.60
CA ILE A 130 -4.45 3.45 11.21
C ILE A 130 -5.92 3.57 10.86
N THR A 131 -6.83 3.01 11.66
CA THR A 131 -8.28 3.08 11.40
C THR A 131 -8.79 4.51 11.48
N CYS A 132 -8.34 5.30 12.44
CA CYS A 132 -8.68 6.73 12.55
C CYS A 132 -8.25 7.50 11.28
N ASN A 133 -7.03 7.28 10.80
CA ASN A 133 -6.55 7.94 9.60
C ASN A 133 -7.25 7.43 8.31
N LEU A 134 -7.64 6.15 8.24
CA LEU A 134 -8.43 5.66 7.11
C LEU A 134 -9.81 6.31 7.03
N HIS A 135 -10.49 6.55 8.17
CA HIS A 135 -11.73 7.32 8.19
C HIS A 135 -11.52 8.74 7.65
N PHE A 136 -10.46 9.40 8.11
CA PHE A 136 -10.09 10.72 7.61
C PHE A 136 -9.82 10.70 6.09
N PHE A 137 -9.08 9.72 5.59
CA PHE A 137 -8.81 9.56 4.15
C PHE A 137 -10.10 9.34 3.35
N ALA A 138 -11.03 8.50 3.86
CA ALA A 138 -12.31 8.27 3.19
C ALA A 138 -13.13 9.55 3.01
N ASP A 139 -13.03 10.48 3.97
CA ASP A 139 -13.72 11.77 3.89
C ASP A 139 -13.04 12.74 2.91
N GLU A 140 -11.71 12.76 2.87
CA GLU A 140 -10.93 13.72 2.10
C GLU A 140 -10.83 13.38 0.61
N PHE A 141 -10.72 12.09 0.24
CA PHE A 141 -10.58 11.71 -1.17
C PHE A 141 -11.87 11.93 -1.98
N ASN A 142 -11.70 12.50 -3.19
CA ASN A 142 -12.79 12.74 -4.16
C ASN A 142 -13.10 11.50 -5.04
N THR A 143 -12.38 10.41 -4.85
CA THR A 143 -12.51 9.15 -5.59
C THR A 143 -13.82 8.43 -5.28
N LEU A 144 -14.37 8.62 -4.08
CA LEU A 144 -15.54 7.91 -3.56
C LEU A 144 -16.80 8.76 -3.62
N THR A 145 -17.92 8.18 -4.04
CA THR A 145 -19.26 8.74 -3.86
C THR A 145 -19.68 8.68 -2.38
N ALA A 146 -20.70 9.42 -1.98
CA ALA A 146 -21.22 9.41 -0.61
C ALA A 146 -21.61 8.00 -0.12
N ASN A 147 -22.23 7.19 -0.98
CA ASN A 147 -22.61 5.81 -0.64
C ASN A 147 -21.36 4.90 -0.48
N GLU A 148 -20.34 5.08 -1.32
CA GLU A 148 -19.08 4.34 -1.20
C GLU A 148 -18.34 4.74 0.08
N LYS A 149 -18.29 6.02 0.44
CA LYS A 149 -17.72 6.49 1.71
C LYS A 149 -18.39 5.80 2.90
N GLU A 150 -19.72 5.73 2.93
CA GLU A 150 -20.46 5.05 4.00
C GLU A 150 -20.11 3.55 4.08
N ARG A 151 -19.98 2.87 2.93
CA ARG A 151 -19.56 1.46 2.88
C ARG A 151 -18.12 1.28 3.35
N VAL A 152 -17.22 2.18 2.97
CA VAL A 152 -15.81 2.17 3.40
C VAL A 152 -15.70 2.40 4.90
N HIS A 153 -16.42 3.38 5.46
CA HIS A 153 -16.46 3.63 6.91
C HIS A 153 -16.91 2.38 7.68
N ARG A 154 -17.97 1.72 7.22
CA ARG A 154 -18.42 0.44 7.83
C ARG A 154 -17.36 -0.65 7.76
N ALA A 155 -16.68 -0.78 6.62
CA ALA A 155 -15.61 -1.77 6.48
C ALA A 155 -14.41 -1.47 7.40
N ILE A 156 -14.08 -0.20 7.63
CA ILE A 156 -13.04 0.22 8.58
C ILE A 156 -13.46 -0.16 10.01
N ASP A 157 -14.70 0.10 10.40
CA ASP A 157 -15.25 -0.24 11.72
C ASP A 157 -15.24 -1.75 11.99
N GLU A 158 -15.40 -2.56 10.92
CA GLU A 158 -15.37 -4.02 10.99
C GLU A 158 -13.94 -4.62 11.03
N ILE A 159 -12.87 -3.81 10.91
CA ILE A 159 -11.50 -4.32 11.01
C ILE A 159 -11.29 -4.97 12.37
N SER A 160 -11.29 -6.29 12.39
CA SER A 160 -11.15 -7.07 13.60
C SER A 160 -9.72 -7.05 14.13
N GLY A 161 -9.59 -7.33 15.43
CA GLY A 161 -8.28 -7.51 16.05
C GLY A 161 -7.45 -8.69 15.51
N LEU A 162 -7.98 -9.53 14.61
CA LEU A 162 -7.29 -10.63 13.95
C LEU A 162 -6.76 -10.26 12.57
N ALA A 163 -7.13 -9.07 12.05
CA ALA A 163 -6.66 -8.61 10.75
C ALA A 163 -5.14 -8.35 10.77
N ASP A 164 -4.48 -8.73 9.72
CA ASP A 164 -3.12 -8.27 9.42
C ASP A 164 -3.16 -6.91 8.69
N LEU A 165 -1.99 -6.33 8.46
CA LEU A 165 -1.88 -5.01 7.85
C LEU A 165 -2.37 -4.96 6.38
N SER A 166 -2.57 -6.11 5.74
CA SER A 166 -3.07 -6.16 4.35
C SER A 166 -4.50 -5.65 4.19
N ILE A 167 -5.35 -5.77 5.24
CA ILE A 167 -6.73 -5.27 5.21
C ILE A 167 -6.78 -3.74 5.16
N PRO A 168 -6.18 -2.99 6.12
CA PRO A 168 -6.11 -1.55 6.01
C PRO A 168 -5.38 -1.07 4.75
N SER A 169 -4.35 -1.81 4.28
CA SER A 169 -3.67 -1.50 3.02
C SER A 169 -4.60 -1.61 1.81
N TRP A 170 -5.45 -2.63 1.77
CA TRP A 170 -6.46 -2.76 0.72
C TRP A 170 -7.40 -1.55 0.70
N LEU A 171 -7.93 -1.16 1.86
CA LEU A 171 -8.84 0.00 1.94
C LEU A 171 -8.16 1.28 1.48
N LEU A 172 -6.92 1.51 1.91
CA LEU A 172 -6.14 2.66 1.45
C LEU A 172 -5.97 2.64 -0.07
N CYS A 173 -5.53 1.51 -0.65
CA CYS A 173 -5.34 1.39 -2.10
C CYS A 173 -6.64 1.64 -2.87
N MET A 174 -7.77 1.11 -2.38
CA MET A 174 -9.08 1.31 -3.02
C MET A 174 -9.50 2.79 -3.04
N MET A 175 -9.21 3.53 -1.96
CA MET A 175 -9.50 4.97 -1.90
C MET A 175 -8.60 5.81 -2.81
N LEU A 176 -7.42 5.30 -3.19
CA LEU A 176 -6.48 5.98 -4.08
C LEU A 176 -6.81 5.82 -5.57
N VAL A 177 -7.70 4.89 -5.94
CA VAL A 177 -8.09 4.66 -7.36
C VAL A 177 -9.05 5.75 -7.81
N ASN A 178 -8.80 6.40 -8.95
CA ASN A 178 -9.75 7.34 -9.54
C ASN A 178 -10.99 6.60 -10.12
N LYS A 179 -12.03 7.34 -10.48
CA LYS A 179 -13.35 6.78 -10.90
C LYS A 179 -13.30 5.84 -12.10
N THR A 180 -12.28 5.93 -12.93
CA THR A 180 -12.08 5.10 -14.13
C THR A 180 -10.83 4.24 -14.03
N GLY A 181 -10.15 4.31 -12.90
CA GLY A 181 -8.88 3.66 -12.63
C GLY A 181 -9.01 2.17 -12.33
N GLN A 182 -7.87 1.55 -12.17
CA GLN A 182 -7.74 0.13 -11.89
C GLN A 182 -6.90 -0.08 -10.63
N PHE A 183 -7.15 -1.20 -9.97
CA PHE A 183 -6.47 -1.60 -8.75
C PHE A 183 -5.91 -3.02 -8.90
N ALA A 184 -4.62 -3.18 -8.70
CA ALA A 184 -3.94 -4.47 -8.73
C ALA A 184 -3.20 -4.70 -7.41
N ILE A 185 -3.65 -5.66 -6.63
CA ILE A 185 -3.04 -6.02 -5.34
C ILE A 185 -2.54 -7.46 -5.34
N VAL A 186 -1.35 -7.67 -4.79
CA VAL A 186 -0.78 -9.00 -4.58
C VAL A 186 -1.14 -9.45 -3.17
N LEU A 187 -1.81 -10.59 -3.05
CA LEU A 187 -2.24 -11.15 -1.77
C LEU A 187 -2.04 -12.68 -1.73
N PRO A 188 -1.80 -13.27 -0.55
CA PRO A 188 -1.79 -14.72 -0.41
C PRO A 188 -3.16 -15.30 -0.75
N ASN A 189 -3.22 -16.44 -1.45
CA ASN A 189 -4.47 -17.11 -1.80
C ASN A 189 -5.34 -17.43 -0.56
N SER A 190 -4.72 -17.73 0.59
CA SER A 190 -5.44 -17.96 1.85
C SER A 190 -6.28 -16.77 2.31
N TRP A 191 -5.98 -15.56 1.84
CA TRP A 191 -6.69 -14.34 2.18
C TRP A 191 -8.18 -14.39 1.75
N LEU A 192 -8.47 -14.99 0.59
CA LEU A 192 -9.85 -15.14 0.07
C LEU A 192 -10.78 -15.97 0.97
N SER A 193 -10.23 -16.81 1.84
CA SER A 193 -10.99 -17.70 2.74
C SER A 193 -11.01 -17.24 4.20
N ARG A 194 -10.37 -16.11 4.54
CA ARG A 194 -10.30 -15.63 5.91
C ARG A 194 -11.49 -14.75 6.27
N GLU A 195 -12.04 -14.94 7.47
CA GLU A 195 -13.17 -14.14 7.97
C GLU A 195 -12.81 -12.65 8.06
N TYR A 196 -11.59 -12.32 8.46
CA TYR A 196 -11.15 -10.93 8.60
C TYR A 196 -11.05 -10.16 7.28
N SER A 197 -11.03 -10.85 6.12
CA SER A 197 -11.04 -10.22 4.80
C SER A 197 -12.45 -9.90 4.28
N GLN A 198 -13.48 -10.45 4.89
CA GLN A 198 -14.87 -10.29 4.44
C GLN A 198 -15.33 -8.83 4.35
N PRO A 199 -14.97 -7.92 5.28
CA PRO A 199 -15.36 -6.51 5.18
C PRO A 199 -14.94 -5.87 3.85
N VAL A 200 -13.71 -6.13 3.38
CA VAL A 200 -13.18 -5.58 2.12
C VAL A 200 -13.68 -6.34 0.90
N LEU A 201 -13.87 -7.67 0.98
CA LEU A 201 -14.44 -8.44 -0.13
C LEU A 201 -15.87 -8.04 -0.47
N ARG A 202 -16.64 -7.52 0.48
CA ARG A 202 -18.00 -7.00 0.25
C ARG A 202 -18.02 -5.61 -0.41
N LEU A 203 -16.87 -4.96 -0.55
CA LEU A 203 -16.77 -3.66 -1.25
C LEU A 203 -16.61 -3.83 -2.77
N ILE A 204 -16.12 -4.99 -3.21
CA ILE A 204 -15.99 -5.37 -4.62
C ILE A 204 -17.35 -5.85 -5.12
#